data_84ccbc0a85c7c3a9e4cda64d3a70cf51
#
_entry.id   84ccbc0a85c7c3a9e4cda64d3a70cf51
#
_cell.length_a   1.000
_cell.length_b   1.000
_cell.length_c   1.000
_cell.angle_alpha   90.00
_cell.angle_beta   90.00
_cell.angle_gamma   90.00
#
_symmetry.space_group_name_H-M   'P 1'
#
loop_
_entity.id
_entity.type
_entity.pdbx_description
1 polymer ?
#
loop_
_entity_poly.entity_id
_entity_poly.type
_entity_poly.pdbx_seq_one_letter_code
_entity_poly.pdbx_strand_id
1 'polypeptide(L)'
;MGYKLKKKYANKSNYGAKRSTNNIKFIVIHYTANDGDTDEANSNYFASRIVKASAHYFVDDDSVTQSVPDNYVAWSVGGSKYSSCRTTGGGKYYTICSNSNSISIELCDTKRNGKIYPTKKTIDNAIELTKKLMKKYNIPATNVIRHFDVVGKICPAYWCGTSEKNKLWKTEYYNKLSTSSPTPPSNISSSTTKKENKPTIAKPTIKNGSKGTQVKYLQKDLNYLGFKGADGKKLTVDSIAGTNVVYALKQFQKKYGLEVDGIYGEKSHKKMKALLG
;
A
#
# COMPACT_ATOMS: atom_id res chain seq x y z
N MET A 1 -1.52 -13.66 -15.99
CA MET A 1 -0.29 -13.63 -16.80
C MET A 1 0.74 -12.85 -16.00
N GLY A 2 1.89 -13.40 -15.71
CA GLY A 2 2.91 -12.73 -14.89
C GLY A 2 3.92 -12.00 -15.77
N TYR A 3 4.58 -10.99 -15.22
CA TYR A 3 5.70 -10.32 -15.85
C TYR A 3 6.94 -11.24 -15.87
N LYS A 4 7.86 -11.00 -16.82
CA LYS A 4 9.20 -11.62 -16.84
C LYS A 4 10.11 -10.86 -15.86
N LEU A 5 10.68 -11.56 -14.87
CA LEU A 5 11.64 -10.95 -13.94
C LEU A 5 13.07 -11.08 -14.49
N LYS A 6 13.73 -9.95 -14.62
CA LYS A 6 15.12 -9.81 -15.07
C LYS A 6 15.99 -9.23 -13.96
N LYS A 7 17.31 -9.27 -14.12
CA LYS A 7 18.27 -8.65 -13.20
C LYS A 7 19.33 -7.90 -14.00
N LYS A 8 19.49 -6.62 -13.71
CA LYS A 8 20.56 -5.78 -14.25
C LYS A 8 20.94 -4.77 -13.17
N TYR A 9 21.98 -5.08 -12.42
CA TYR A 9 22.33 -4.29 -11.25
C TYR A 9 23.00 -2.97 -11.63
N ALA A 10 22.59 -1.92 -10.95
CA ALA A 10 23.15 -0.59 -11.03
C ALA A 10 24.64 -0.60 -10.63
N ASN A 11 25.38 0.42 -11.10
CA ASN A 11 26.75 0.65 -10.65
C ASN A 11 26.78 0.75 -9.11
N LYS A 12 27.79 0.17 -8.49
CA LYS A 12 27.96 0.15 -7.01
C LYS A 12 27.96 1.55 -6.40
N SER A 13 28.37 2.56 -7.14
CA SER A 13 28.37 3.96 -6.72
C SER A 13 26.98 4.61 -6.70
N ASN A 14 25.93 3.92 -7.15
CA ASN A 14 24.56 4.42 -7.24
C ASN A 14 23.67 3.94 -6.08
N TYR A 15 24.15 3.06 -5.20
CA TYR A 15 23.37 2.58 -4.06
C TYR A 15 24.25 2.36 -2.83
N GLY A 16 23.62 2.29 -1.68
CA GLY A 16 24.29 2.25 -0.39
C GLY A 16 24.72 0.86 0.07
N ALA A 17 25.02 0.77 1.36
CA ALA A 17 25.52 -0.43 2.01
C ALA A 17 24.52 -1.59 2.01
N LYS A 18 25.03 -2.79 2.28
CA LYS A 18 24.23 -3.98 2.57
C LYS A 18 23.42 -3.77 3.86
N ARG A 19 22.19 -4.26 3.87
CA ARG A 19 21.28 -4.20 5.03
C ARG A 19 20.67 -5.56 5.33
N SER A 20 20.20 -5.75 6.56
CA SER A 20 19.32 -6.88 6.87
C SER A 20 17.97 -6.70 6.16
N THR A 21 17.45 -7.75 5.53
CA THR A 21 16.12 -7.75 4.93
C THR A 21 15.00 -7.61 5.97
N ASN A 22 15.27 -7.94 7.23
CA ASN A 22 14.34 -7.70 8.34
C ASN A 22 14.09 -6.21 8.61
N ASN A 23 14.97 -5.33 8.10
CA ASN A 23 14.79 -3.88 8.20
C ASN A 23 13.85 -3.32 7.13
N ILE A 24 13.46 -4.11 6.13
CA ILE A 24 12.53 -3.67 5.08
C ILE A 24 11.12 -3.60 5.67
N LYS A 25 10.58 -2.40 5.78
CA LYS A 25 9.27 -2.12 6.38
C LYS A 25 8.30 -1.46 5.42
N PHE A 26 8.79 -0.86 4.33
CA PHE A 26 8.01 -0.10 3.38
C PHE A 26 8.28 -0.54 1.94
N ILE A 27 7.26 -0.39 1.09
CA ILE A 27 7.39 -0.38 -0.36
C ILE A 27 6.97 1.00 -0.84
N VAL A 28 7.84 1.69 -1.58
CA VAL A 28 7.60 3.03 -2.06
C VAL A 28 7.44 3.00 -3.58
N ILE A 29 6.33 3.53 -4.04
CA ILE A 29 5.96 3.59 -5.46
C ILE A 29 6.39 4.94 -6.04
N HIS A 30 7.08 4.87 -7.16
CA HIS A 30 7.61 5.99 -7.94
C HIS A 30 7.17 5.89 -9.40
N TYR A 31 7.59 6.83 -10.21
CA TYR A 31 7.45 6.83 -11.66
C TYR A 31 8.64 7.53 -12.30
N THR A 32 9.06 7.05 -13.46
CA THR A 32 10.22 7.60 -14.19
C THR A 32 9.95 8.98 -14.80
N ALA A 33 8.68 9.31 -15.06
CA ALA A 33 8.24 10.52 -15.76
C ALA A 33 8.81 10.65 -17.20
N ASN A 34 9.23 9.55 -17.79
CA ASN A 34 9.77 9.48 -19.16
C ASN A 34 8.70 8.98 -20.15
N ASP A 35 8.93 9.23 -21.42
CA ASP A 35 8.16 8.75 -22.55
C ASP A 35 8.97 7.68 -23.29
N GLY A 36 8.37 6.50 -23.53
CA GLY A 36 9.01 5.40 -24.26
C GLY A 36 10.16 4.70 -23.54
N ASP A 37 10.35 4.94 -22.24
CA ASP A 37 11.37 4.23 -21.47
C ASP A 37 10.91 2.83 -21.05
N THR A 38 11.86 1.91 -20.91
CA THR A 38 11.62 0.54 -20.48
C THR A 38 12.34 0.24 -19.15
N ASP A 39 11.95 -0.84 -18.51
CA ASP A 39 12.62 -1.35 -17.30
C ASP A 39 14.10 -1.68 -17.60
N GLU A 40 14.40 -2.21 -18.78
CA GLU A 40 15.76 -2.52 -19.21
C GLU A 40 16.57 -1.26 -19.50
N ALA A 41 15.98 -0.27 -20.21
CA ALA A 41 16.66 0.98 -20.53
C ALA A 41 17.06 1.75 -19.27
N ASN A 42 16.16 1.84 -18.29
CA ASN A 42 16.45 2.44 -16.99
C ASN A 42 17.53 1.67 -16.23
N SER A 43 17.43 0.35 -16.16
CA SER A 43 18.43 -0.47 -15.48
C SER A 43 19.81 -0.36 -16.14
N ASN A 44 19.89 -0.31 -17.46
CA ASN A 44 21.13 -0.07 -18.21
C ASN A 44 21.71 1.31 -17.92
N TYR A 45 20.89 2.35 -17.85
CA TYR A 45 21.32 3.70 -17.50
C TYR A 45 22.01 3.73 -16.13
N PHE A 46 21.38 3.15 -15.09
CA PHE A 46 21.95 3.10 -13.74
C PHE A 46 23.14 2.14 -13.61
N ALA A 47 23.25 1.13 -14.49
CA ALA A 47 24.40 0.23 -14.55
C ALA A 47 25.63 0.88 -15.18
N SER A 48 25.45 1.71 -16.21
CA SER A 48 26.54 2.28 -17.01
C SER A 48 27.02 3.66 -16.52
N ARG A 49 26.21 4.36 -15.69
CA ARG A 49 26.51 5.75 -15.26
C ARG A 49 26.54 5.84 -13.74
N ILE A 50 27.33 6.78 -13.23
CA ILE A 50 27.35 7.15 -11.80
C ILE A 50 26.48 8.40 -11.63
N VAL A 51 25.29 8.22 -11.04
CA VAL A 51 24.28 9.30 -10.89
C VAL A 51 23.88 9.53 -9.43
N LYS A 52 24.46 8.74 -8.48
CA LYS A 52 24.15 8.81 -7.03
C LYS A 52 22.65 8.68 -6.70
N ALA A 53 21.96 7.90 -7.49
CA ALA A 53 20.53 7.56 -7.30
C ALA A 53 20.28 6.15 -7.84
N SER A 54 19.24 5.49 -7.35
CA SER A 54 18.82 4.16 -7.83
C SER A 54 17.44 3.78 -7.33
N ALA A 55 16.82 2.78 -7.97
CA ALA A 55 15.65 2.08 -7.48
C ALA A 55 15.92 0.58 -7.38
N HIS A 56 15.13 -0.14 -6.59
CA HIS A 56 15.27 -1.60 -6.51
C HIS A 56 14.71 -2.26 -7.76
N TYR A 57 13.58 -1.76 -8.26
CA TYR A 57 12.89 -2.34 -9.41
C TYR A 57 12.40 -1.27 -10.37
N PHE A 58 12.53 -1.55 -11.65
CA PHE A 58 11.86 -0.86 -12.75
C PHE A 58 10.81 -1.80 -13.34
N VAL A 59 9.64 -1.28 -13.67
CA VAL A 59 8.47 -2.05 -14.13
C VAL A 59 7.87 -1.41 -15.36
N ASP A 60 7.65 -2.19 -16.41
CA ASP A 60 6.91 -1.79 -17.60
C ASP A 60 5.81 -2.80 -17.98
N ASP A 61 5.35 -2.78 -19.24
CA ASP A 61 4.21 -3.56 -19.72
C ASP A 61 4.46 -5.07 -19.73
N ASP A 62 5.69 -5.52 -19.95
CA ASP A 62 5.99 -6.93 -20.19
C ASP A 62 7.02 -7.54 -19.22
N SER A 63 7.78 -6.69 -18.53
CA SER A 63 8.81 -7.16 -17.63
C SER A 63 9.03 -6.29 -16.38
N VAL A 64 9.86 -6.84 -15.50
CA VAL A 64 10.37 -6.17 -14.31
C VAL A 64 11.86 -6.43 -14.22
N THR A 65 12.67 -5.40 -14.14
CA THR A 65 14.12 -5.55 -13.92
C THR A 65 14.50 -5.14 -12.51
N GLN A 66 15.12 -6.05 -11.76
CA GLN A 66 15.75 -5.74 -10.49
C GLN A 66 17.08 -5.03 -10.74
N SER A 67 17.17 -3.76 -10.32
CA SER A 67 18.35 -2.90 -10.50
C SER A 67 19.20 -2.77 -9.23
N VAL A 68 18.62 -2.93 -8.03
CA VAL A 68 19.37 -3.03 -6.77
C VAL A 68 18.89 -4.26 -6.02
N PRO A 69 19.78 -5.15 -5.51
CA PRO A 69 19.35 -6.27 -4.68
C PRO A 69 18.64 -5.81 -3.41
N ASP A 70 17.61 -6.53 -2.98
CA ASP A 70 16.76 -6.13 -1.84
C ASP A 70 17.55 -5.92 -0.53
N ASN A 71 18.64 -6.66 -0.36
CA ASN A 71 19.54 -6.57 0.79
C ASN A 71 20.58 -5.45 0.69
N TYR A 72 20.40 -4.50 -0.23
CA TYR A 72 21.15 -3.26 -0.35
C TYR A 72 20.22 -2.05 -0.27
N VAL A 73 20.76 -0.89 0.00
CA VAL A 73 20.01 0.37 0.16
C VAL A 73 19.96 1.09 -1.18
N ALA A 74 18.83 1.12 -1.87
CA ALA A 74 18.66 2.00 -3.03
C ALA A 74 18.44 3.45 -2.57
N TRP A 75 18.92 4.41 -3.35
CA TRP A 75 18.80 5.84 -3.06
C TRP A 75 17.67 6.47 -3.87
N SER A 76 16.46 6.43 -3.32
CA SER A 76 15.22 6.84 -4.01
C SER A 76 14.29 7.76 -3.22
N VAL A 77 14.33 7.71 -1.88
CA VAL A 77 13.38 8.44 -1.00
C VAL A 77 14.06 9.44 -0.08
N GLY A 78 15.29 9.82 -0.37
CA GLY A 78 16.03 10.84 0.39
C GLY A 78 15.51 12.26 0.12
N GLY A 79 16.04 13.20 0.90
CA GLY A 79 15.77 14.63 0.76
C GLY A 79 14.96 15.22 1.91
N SER A 80 14.81 16.55 1.87
CA SER A 80 14.05 17.32 2.86
C SER A 80 12.55 17.23 2.56
N LYS A 81 11.74 17.39 3.61
CA LYS A 81 10.29 17.50 3.48
C LYS A 81 9.91 18.78 2.71
N TYR A 82 9.10 18.62 1.68
CA TYR A 82 8.62 19.75 0.87
C TYR A 82 7.67 20.65 1.68
N SER A 83 7.80 21.97 1.54
CA SER A 83 6.93 22.94 2.22
C SER A 83 5.46 22.81 1.82
N SER A 84 5.20 22.39 0.57
CA SER A 84 3.86 22.13 0.05
C SER A 84 3.11 20.99 0.75
N CYS A 85 3.76 20.22 1.63
CA CYS A 85 3.09 19.14 2.39
C CYS A 85 1.91 19.64 3.23
N ARG A 86 1.94 20.90 3.69
CA ARG A 86 0.84 21.51 4.46
C ARG A 86 -0.46 21.60 3.67
N THR A 87 -0.37 21.87 2.38
CA THR A 87 -1.53 22.06 1.48
C THR A 87 -1.89 20.79 0.72
N THR A 88 -0.90 19.97 0.37
CA THR A 88 -1.10 18.76 -0.45
C THR A 88 -1.39 17.51 0.36
N GLY A 89 -1.11 17.50 1.67
CA GLY A 89 -1.24 16.33 2.53
C GLY A 89 -0.14 15.28 2.35
N GLY A 90 0.96 15.60 1.65
CA GLY A 90 2.14 14.76 1.51
C GLY A 90 3.01 14.72 2.77
N GLY A 91 4.09 13.92 2.74
CA GLY A 91 5.10 13.91 3.81
C GLY A 91 4.67 13.29 5.13
N LYS A 92 3.64 12.43 5.12
CA LYS A 92 3.12 11.75 6.32
C LYS A 92 4.15 10.80 6.94
N TYR A 93 5.00 10.20 6.11
CA TYR A 93 6.01 9.23 6.52
C TYR A 93 7.44 9.83 6.56
N TYR A 94 7.55 11.17 6.54
CA TYR A 94 8.84 11.84 6.71
C TYR A 94 9.49 11.43 8.03
N THR A 95 10.78 11.10 8.02
CA THR A 95 11.57 10.52 9.11
C THR A 95 11.21 9.09 9.51
N ILE A 96 10.06 8.55 9.06
CA ILE A 96 9.61 7.19 9.37
C ILE A 96 10.06 6.20 8.28
N CYS A 97 9.83 6.56 7.01
CA CYS A 97 10.30 5.81 5.85
C CYS A 97 11.57 6.46 5.30
N SER A 98 12.57 5.65 5.01
CA SER A 98 13.88 6.06 4.49
C SER A 98 14.42 5.06 3.47
N ASN A 99 15.52 5.39 2.81
CA ASN A 99 16.22 4.45 1.93
C ASN A 99 16.61 3.14 2.64
N SER A 100 16.98 3.21 3.92
CA SER A 100 17.45 2.04 4.67
C SER A 100 16.36 1.03 5.03
N ASN A 101 15.10 1.44 5.07
CA ASN A 101 13.97 0.59 5.46
C ASN A 101 12.89 0.41 4.39
N SER A 102 13.16 0.79 3.13
CA SER A 102 12.19 0.68 2.04
C SER A 102 12.74 -0.06 0.81
N ILE A 103 11.82 -0.63 0.03
CA ILE A 103 12.04 -1.04 -1.35
C ILE A 103 11.32 -0.05 -2.26
N SER A 104 11.99 0.42 -3.31
CA SER A 104 11.44 1.33 -4.31
C SER A 104 11.13 0.63 -5.62
N ILE A 105 9.96 0.94 -6.18
CA ILE A 105 9.46 0.45 -7.45
C ILE A 105 9.16 1.65 -8.34
N GLU A 106 9.84 1.76 -9.47
CA GLU A 106 9.63 2.77 -10.50
C GLU A 106 8.75 2.22 -11.62
N LEU A 107 7.65 2.88 -11.90
CA LEU A 107 6.83 2.58 -13.09
C LEU A 107 7.42 3.34 -14.27
N CYS A 108 7.70 2.61 -15.37
CA CYS A 108 8.27 3.12 -16.62
C CYS A 108 7.20 3.56 -17.60
N ASP A 109 7.62 4.27 -18.66
CA ASP A 109 6.79 4.76 -19.76
C ASP A 109 5.52 5.47 -19.26
N THR A 110 5.74 6.38 -18.34
CA THR A 110 4.66 7.06 -17.62
C THR A 110 4.31 8.43 -18.19
N LYS A 111 4.90 8.82 -19.33
CA LYS A 111 4.58 10.04 -20.06
C LYS A 111 4.34 9.71 -21.52
N ARG A 112 3.09 9.74 -21.96
CA ARG A 112 2.68 9.38 -23.33
C ARG A 112 1.82 10.47 -23.95
N ASN A 113 2.17 10.92 -25.16
CA ASN A 113 1.40 11.92 -25.89
C ASN A 113 1.04 13.15 -25.03
N GLY A 114 1.99 13.65 -24.25
CA GLY A 114 1.79 14.76 -23.34
C GLY A 114 1.01 14.45 -22.05
N LYS A 115 0.50 13.22 -21.87
CA LYS A 115 -0.16 12.77 -20.64
C LYS A 115 0.80 11.99 -19.77
N ILE A 116 0.82 12.29 -18.48
CA ILE A 116 1.61 11.55 -17.48
C ILE A 116 0.71 10.46 -16.88
N TYR A 117 0.82 9.25 -17.45
CA TYR A 117 0.05 8.09 -16.98
C TYR A 117 0.64 6.77 -17.51
N PRO A 118 0.83 5.74 -16.65
CA PRO A 118 1.30 4.43 -17.09
C PRO A 118 0.19 3.66 -17.81
N THR A 119 0.55 2.60 -18.51
CA THR A 119 -0.45 1.67 -19.05
C THR A 119 -1.07 0.85 -17.91
N LYS A 120 -2.25 0.30 -18.18
CA LYS A 120 -2.88 -0.64 -17.25
C LYS A 120 -1.99 -1.84 -16.96
N LYS A 121 -1.24 -2.31 -17.96
CA LYS A 121 -0.38 -3.49 -17.86
C LYS A 121 0.84 -3.22 -16.97
N THR A 122 1.49 -2.06 -17.10
CA THR A 122 2.53 -1.58 -16.16
C THR A 122 1.99 -1.53 -14.72
N ILE A 123 0.78 -0.98 -14.52
CA ILE A 123 0.13 -0.93 -13.20
C ILE A 123 -0.09 -2.35 -12.65
N ASP A 124 -0.64 -3.25 -13.45
CA ASP A 124 -0.94 -4.62 -13.03
C ASP A 124 0.35 -5.40 -12.66
N ASN A 125 1.42 -5.25 -13.46
CA ASN A 125 2.74 -5.83 -13.18
C ASN A 125 3.34 -5.27 -11.87
N ALA A 126 3.25 -3.96 -11.65
CA ALA A 126 3.72 -3.33 -10.43
C ALA A 126 2.93 -3.79 -9.19
N ILE A 127 1.61 -3.98 -9.32
CA ILE A 127 0.77 -4.54 -8.24
C ILE A 127 1.18 -5.99 -7.93
N GLU A 128 1.41 -6.81 -8.96
CA GLU A 128 1.84 -8.21 -8.78
C GLU A 128 3.19 -8.28 -8.06
N LEU A 129 4.18 -7.48 -8.50
CA LEU A 129 5.48 -7.35 -7.83
C LEU A 129 5.31 -6.92 -6.37
N THR A 130 4.52 -5.87 -6.14
CA THR A 130 4.26 -5.35 -4.79
C THR A 130 3.68 -6.42 -3.88
N LYS A 131 2.69 -7.20 -4.34
CA LYS A 131 2.13 -8.32 -3.57
C LYS A 131 3.17 -9.39 -3.24
N LYS A 132 4.05 -9.73 -4.19
CA LYS A 132 5.15 -10.68 -3.96
C LYS A 132 6.11 -10.17 -2.88
N LEU A 133 6.49 -8.90 -2.93
CA LEU A 133 7.37 -8.26 -1.94
C LEU A 133 6.70 -8.12 -0.57
N MET A 134 5.42 -7.75 -0.53
CA MET A 134 4.61 -7.72 0.70
C MET A 134 4.62 -9.09 1.40
N LYS A 135 4.38 -10.17 0.63
CA LYS A 135 4.42 -11.54 1.17
C LYS A 135 5.83 -11.92 1.63
N LYS A 136 6.85 -11.63 0.81
CA LYS A 136 8.25 -11.99 1.08
C LYS A 136 8.80 -11.36 2.36
N TYR A 137 8.46 -10.10 2.62
CA TYR A 137 8.99 -9.31 3.73
C TYR A 137 7.98 -9.02 4.83
N ASN A 138 6.80 -9.65 4.78
CA ASN A 138 5.72 -9.45 5.73
C ASN A 138 5.34 -7.95 5.88
N ILE A 139 5.24 -7.23 4.75
CA ILE A 139 4.92 -5.80 4.72
C ILE A 139 3.40 -5.66 4.59
N PRO A 140 2.72 -4.98 5.54
CA PRO A 140 1.28 -4.74 5.44
C PRO A 140 0.97 -3.73 4.33
N ALA A 141 -0.22 -3.80 3.74
CA ALA A 141 -0.63 -2.86 2.69
C ALA A 141 -0.55 -1.38 3.12
N THR A 142 -0.73 -1.09 4.42
CA THR A 142 -0.57 0.27 4.99
C THR A 142 0.82 0.85 4.84
N ASN A 143 1.82 0.01 4.59
CA ASN A 143 3.20 0.40 4.38
C ASN A 143 3.62 0.36 2.90
N VAL A 144 2.65 0.17 1.99
CA VAL A 144 2.81 0.45 0.57
C VAL A 144 2.36 1.88 0.32
N ILE A 145 3.31 2.74 0.03
CA ILE A 145 3.15 4.20 0.01
C ILE A 145 3.79 4.79 -1.25
N ARG A 146 3.51 6.05 -1.52
CA ARG A 146 4.11 6.80 -2.65
C ARG A 146 5.31 7.62 -2.15
N HIS A 147 6.22 7.98 -3.00
CA HIS A 147 7.28 8.94 -2.66
C HIS A 147 6.69 10.26 -2.11
N PHE A 148 5.55 10.68 -2.65
CA PHE A 148 4.75 11.79 -2.12
C PHE A 148 4.45 11.65 -0.63
N ASP A 149 4.12 10.46 -0.17
CA ASP A 149 3.79 10.21 1.23
C ASP A 149 5.03 10.28 2.15
N VAL A 150 6.25 10.18 1.58
CA VAL A 150 7.51 10.27 2.36
C VAL A 150 7.96 11.72 2.52
N VAL A 151 8.20 12.45 1.44
CA VAL A 151 8.78 13.80 1.49
C VAL A 151 7.85 14.88 0.90
N GLY A 152 6.73 14.52 0.28
CA GLY A 152 5.82 15.45 -0.38
C GLY A 152 6.15 15.76 -1.84
N LYS A 153 7.19 15.11 -2.41
CA LYS A 153 7.48 15.18 -3.85
C LYS A 153 6.27 14.68 -4.65
N ILE A 154 5.88 15.39 -5.71
CA ILE A 154 4.77 14.97 -6.59
C ILE A 154 5.21 13.73 -7.40
N CYS A 155 5.22 12.57 -6.76
CA CYS A 155 5.66 11.30 -7.32
C CYS A 155 4.88 10.12 -6.69
N PRO A 156 4.19 9.30 -7.48
CA PRO A 156 3.85 9.46 -8.91
C PRO A 156 2.85 10.59 -9.16
N ALA A 157 3.10 11.43 -10.16
CA ALA A 157 2.33 12.67 -10.36
C ALA A 157 0.85 12.44 -10.73
N TYR A 158 0.53 11.27 -11.26
CA TYR A 158 -0.84 10.90 -11.62
C TYR A 158 -1.66 10.38 -10.43
N TRP A 159 -1.03 10.08 -9.31
CA TRP A 159 -1.70 9.54 -8.13
C TRP A 159 -1.57 10.38 -6.86
N CYS A 160 -1.06 11.60 -6.93
CA CYS A 160 -0.87 12.43 -5.74
C CYS A 160 -1.02 13.94 -6.01
N GLY A 161 -1.13 14.71 -4.95
CA GLY A 161 -1.17 16.17 -4.98
C GLY A 161 -2.58 16.77 -5.00
N THR A 162 -3.61 16.08 -5.49
CA THR A 162 -5.02 16.49 -5.42
C THR A 162 -5.92 15.37 -4.87
N SER A 163 -7.15 15.73 -4.46
CA SER A 163 -8.15 14.77 -3.98
C SER A 163 -8.47 13.70 -5.02
N GLU A 164 -8.62 14.09 -6.29
CA GLU A 164 -8.95 13.21 -7.40
C GLU A 164 -7.81 12.21 -7.64
N LYS A 165 -6.57 12.68 -7.70
CA LYS A 165 -5.38 11.83 -7.87
C LYS A 165 -5.17 10.89 -6.68
N ASN A 166 -5.43 11.36 -5.46
CA ASN A 166 -5.40 10.50 -4.28
C ASN A 166 -6.49 9.41 -4.33
N LYS A 167 -7.66 9.70 -4.91
CA LYS A 167 -8.70 8.71 -5.16
C LYS A 167 -8.27 7.69 -6.21
N LEU A 168 -7.62 8.12 -7.31
CA LEU A 168 -7.05 7.23 -8.32
C LEU A 168 -6.00 6.28 -7.72
N TRP A 169 -5.08 6.78 -6.89
CA TRP A 169 -4.15 5.92 -6.14
C TRP A 169 -4.86 4.79 -5.41
N LYS A 170 -5.96 5.11 -4.69
CA LYS A 170 -6.72 4.11 -3.94
C LYS A 170 -7.39 3.09 -4.86
N THR A 171 -8.07 3.55 -5.91
CA THR A 171 -8.89 2.67 -6.78
C THR A 171 -8.05 1.84 -7.75
N GLU A 172 -6.96 2.38 -8.26
CA GLU A 172 -6.17 1.74 -9.30
C GLU A 172 -5.02 0.89 -8.78
N TYR A 173 -4.50 1.20 -7.60
CA TYR A 173 -3.36 0.52 -7.03
C TYR A 173 -3.63 -0.03 -5.62
N TYR A 174 -3.83 0.84 -4.64
CA TYR A 174 -3.82 0.48 -3.22
C TYR A 174 -4.88 -0.58 -2.86
N ASN A 175 -6.13 -0.39 -3.30
CA ASN A 175 -7.21 -1.34 -2.99
C ASN A 175 -6.99 -2.72 -3.64
N LYS A 176 -6.25 -2.77 -4.74
CA LYS A 176 -5.93 -4.03 -5.42
C LYS A 176 -4.86 -4.86 -4.72
N LEU A 177 -4.12 -4.28 -3.77
CA LEU A 177 -3.12 -5.01 -2.98
C LEU A 177 -3.75 -6.07 -2.08
N SER A 178 -4.99 -5.83 -1.64
CA SER A 178 -5.73 -6.74 -0.76
C SER A 178 -6.57 -7.79 -1.51
N THR A 179 -6.65 -7.72 -2.86
CA THR A 179 -7.37 -8.70 -3.66
C THR A 179 -6.44 -9.84 -4.07
N SER A 180 -6.79 -11.08 -3.74
CA SER A 180 -6.10 -12.29 -4.26
C SER A 180 -6.25 -12.38 -5.78
N SER A 181 -5.15 -12.64 -6.50
CA SER A 181 -5.16 -12.97 -7.95
C SER A 181 -6.03 -14.18 -8.23
N PRO A 182 -6.71 -14.25 -9.39
CA PRO A 182 -7.36 -15.47 -9.84
C PRO A 182 -6.30 -16.54 -10.15
N THR A 183 -6.43 -17.68 -9.49
CA THR A 183 -5.64 -18.90 -9.74
C THR A 183 -6.20 -19.61 -10.98
N PRO A 184 -5.36 -20.15 -11.89
CA PRO A 184 -5.83 -21.12 -12.89
C PRO A 184 -6.20 -22.44 -12.19
N PRO A 185 -7.12 -23.24 -12.76
CA PRO A 185 -7.57 -24.46 -12.11
C PRO A 185 -6.55 -25.61 -12.22
N SER A 186 -6.17 -26.20 -11.13
CA SER A 186 -5.67 -27.58 -11.09
C SER A 186 -5.91 -28.20 -9.71
N ASN A 187 -6.35 -29.42 -9.79
CA ASN A 187 -6.92 -30.32 -8.80
C ASN A 187 -6.05 -30.62 -7.56
N ILE A 188 -6.79 -30.86 -6.46
CA ILE A 188 -6.66 -31.91 -5.43
C ILE A 188 -5.79 -31.63 -4.19
N SER A 189 -6.52 -31.75 -3.09
CA SER A 189 -6.26 -32.35 -1.76
C SER A 189 -5.74 -31.45 -0.64
N SER A 190 -6.69 -31.25 0.23
CA SER A 190 -6.69 -31.10 1.71
C SER A 190 -5.34 -30.91 2.43
N SER A 191 -5.19 -29.73 3.03
CA SER A 191 -4.92 -29.58 4.46
C SER A 191 -5.11 -28.13 4.91
N THR A 192 -5.77 -27.98 6.02
CA THR A 192 -6.17 -26.78 6.74
C THR A 192 -5.03 -25.84 7.03
N THR A 193 -5.10 -24.57 6.53
CA THR A 193 -4.49 -23.41 7.18
C THR A 193 -5.25 -22.13 6.87
N LYS A 194 -5.42 -21.30 7.88
CA LYS A 194 -6.32 -20.16 8.05
C LYS A 194 -6.32 -19.14 6.89
N LYS A 195 -7.49 -18.97 6.23
CA LYS A 195 -7.90 -17.82 5.42
C LYS A 195 -8.07 -16.60 6.31
N GLU A 196 -7.31 -15.51 6.07
CA GLU A 196 -7.76 -14.18 6.48
C GLU A 196 -8.73 -13.64 5.43
N ASN A 197 -10.01 -13.57 5.83
CA ASN A 197 -11.13 -13.25 4.97
C ASN A 197 -11.23 -11.73 4.67
N LYS A 198 -11.68 -11.39 3.44
CA LYS A 198 -12.40 -10.15 3.10
C LYS A 198 -13.27 -9.71 4.30
N PRO A 199 -13.35 -8.40 4.65
CA PRO A 199 -14.24 -7.95 5.70
C PRO A 199 -15.64 -8.51 5.47
N THR A 200 -16.10 -9.37 6.36
CA THR A 200 -17.49 -9.82 6.37
C THR A 200 -18.22 -8.78 7.19
N ILE A 201 -18.85 -7.84 6.51
CA ILE A 201 -19.48 -6.69 7.14
C ILE A 201 -20.46 -7.17 8.21
N ALA A 202 -20.26 -6.69 9.44
CA ALA A 202 -21.13 -7.01 10.56
C ALA A 202 -22.59 -6.63 10.25
N LYS A 203 -23.54 -7.48 10.63
CA LYS A 203 -24.96 -7.15 10.55
C LYS A 203 -25.39 -6.39 11.82
N PRO A 204 -26.39 -5.49 11.74
CA PRO A 204 -26.98 -4.86 12.92
C PRO A 204 -27.85 -5.87 13.69
N THR A 205 -28.11 -5.77 14.98
CA THR A 205 -27.77 -4.66 15.86
C THR A 205 -26.73 -5.16 16.87
N ILE A 206 -25.67 -4.36 17.09
CA ILE A 206 -24.63 -4.67 18.08
C ILE A 206 -24.56 -3.50 19.08
N LYS A 207 -24.63 -3.79 20.37
CA LYS A 207 -24.52 -2.82 21.46
C LYS A 207 -23.57 -3.34 22.55
N ASN A 208 -23.31 -2.54 23.56
CA ASN A 208 -22.48 -2.97 24.68
C ASN A 208 -22.98 -4.29 25.27
N GLY A 209 -22.07 -5.23 25.54
CA GLY A 209 -22.38 -6.57 26.04
C GLY A 209 -22.81 -7.58 24.95
N SER A 210 -23.04 -7.18 23.70
CA SER A 210 -23.30 -8.11 22.59
C SER A 210 -22.15 -9.09 22.42
N LYS A 211 -22.47 -10.35 22.08
CA LYS A 211 -21.47 -11.42 21.86
C LYS A 211 -21.72 -12.17 20.56
N GLY A 212 -20.67 -12.80 20.02
CA GLY A 212 -20.78 -13.72 18.89
C GLY A 212 -20.19 -13.21 17.59
N THR A 213 -20.47 -13.94 16.51
CA THR A 213 -19.82 -13.76 15.20
C THR A 213 -19.98 -12.35 14.60
N GLN A 214 -21.15 -11.70 14.82
CA GLN A 214 -21.36 -10.35 14.28
C GLN A 214 -20.48 -9.32 15.00
N VAL A 215 -20.23 -9.47 16.31
CA VAL A 215 -19.30 -8.64 17.08
C VAL A 215 -17.86 -8.85 16.56
N LYS A 216 -17.47 -10.10 16.29
CA LYS A 216 -16.18 -10.42 15.71
C LYS A 216 -15.96 -9.71 14.36
N TYR A 217 -17.00 -9.64 13.53
CA TYR A 217 -16.95 -8.91 12.27
C TYR A 217 -16.81 -7.41 12.51
N LEU A 218 -17.62 -6.82 13.41
CA LEU A 218 -17.52 -5.40 13.74
C LEU A 218 -16.13 -5.02 14.29
N GLN A 219 -15.53 -5.84 15.15
CA GLN A 219 -14.18 -5.63 15.66
C GLN A 219 -13.14 -5.62 14.52
N LYS A 220 -13.26 -6.53 13.56
CA LYS A 220 -12.41 -6.58 12.37
C LYS A 220 -12.61 -5.35 11.48
N ASP A 221 -13.87 -4.95 11.25
CA ASP A 221 -14.23 -3.82 10.40
C ASP A 221 -13.70 -2.50 10.99
N LEU A 222 -13.90 -2.28 12.30
CA LEU A 222 -13.39 -1.10 13.01
C LEU A 222 -11.85 -1.06 13.01
N ASN A 223 -11.20 -2.20 13.27
CA ASN A 223 -9.74 -2.33 13.18
C ASN A 223 -9.22 -2.06 11.76
N TYR A 224 -9.92 -2.55 10.77
CA TYR A 224 -9.58 -2.34 9.35
C TYR A 224 -9.67 -0.85 8.98
N LEU A 225 -10.68 -0.15 9.46
CA LEU A 225 -10.84 1.29 9.26
C LEU A 225 -9.95 2.15 10.17
N GLY A 226 -9.11 1.50 11.02
CA GLY A 226 -8.14 2.18 11.88
C GLY A 226 -8.71 2.75 13.18
N PHE A 227 -9.93 2.40 13.56
CA PHE A 227 -10.51 2.79 14.86
C PHE A 227 -9.91 1.96 15.98
N LYS A 228 -9.60 2.61 17.08
CA LYS A 228 -8.94 2.02 18.24
C LYS A 228 -9.85 2.07 19.47
N GLY A 229 -9.57 1.21 20.46
CA GLY A 229 -10.17 1.27 21.76
C GLY A 229 -9.80 2.52 22.55
N ALA A 230 -10.44 2.72 23.71
CA ALA A 230 -10.13 3.82 24.63
C ALA A 230 -8.67 3.79 25.12
N ASP A 231 -8.07 2.62 25.12
CA ASP A 231 -6.66 2.36 25.46
C ASP A 231 -5.67 2.72 24.33
N GLY A 232 -6.15 3.28 23.23
CA GLY A 232 -5.35 3.63 22.06
C GLY A 232 -4.84 2.43 21.22
N LYS A 233 -5.22 1.19 21.58
CA LYS A 233 -4.79 -0.03 20.90
C LYS A 233 -5.83 -0.52 19.90
N LYS A 234 -5.42 -1.39 18.98
CA LYS A 234 -6.36 -2.14 18.14
C LYS A 234 -7.30 -2.97 19.02
N LEU A 235 -8.56 -3.09 18.58
CA LEU A 235 -9.53 -3.93 19.26
C LEU A 235 -9.11 -5.40 19.23
N THR A 236 -9.17 -6.06 20.37
CA THR A 236 -9.08 -7.52 20.46
C THR A 236 -10.28 -8.14 19.74
N VAL A 237 -10.03 -9.09 18.85
CA VAL A 237 -11.10 -9.77 18.09
C VAL A 237 -11.56 -11.00 18.85
N ASP A 238 -12.25 -10.77 19.98
CA ASP A 238 -12.70 -11.78 20.95
C ASP A 238 -14.19 -12.11 20.86
N SER A 239 -14.91 -11.47 19.94
CA SER A 239 -16.36 -11.63 19.76
C SER A 239 -17.21 -11.05 20.91
N ILE A 240 -16.66 -10.13 21.71
CA ILE A 240 -17.37 -9.46 22.83
C ILE A 240 -17.35 -7.95 22.60
N ALA A 241 -18.52 -7.31 22.55
CA ALA A 241 -18.66 -5.86 22.43
C ALA A 241 -18.51 -5.20 23.81
N GLY A 242 -17.28 -5.08 24.28
CA GLY A 242 -16.94 -4.38 25.52
C GLY A 242 -16.69 -2.89 25.29
N THR A 243 -16.25 -2.20 26.35
CA THR A 243 -16.02 -0.74 26.41
C THR A 243 -15.15 -0.24 25.24
N ASN A 244 -14.08 -0.96 24.88
CA ASN A 244 -13.19 -0.56 23.77
C ASN A 244 -13.89 -0.63 22.41
N VAL A 245 -14.77 -1.62 22.19
CA VAL A 245 -15.56 -1.73 20.95
C VAL A 245 -16.57 -0.60 20.85
N VAL A 246 -17.28 -0.30 21.95
CA VAL A 246 -18.23 0.82 22.01
C VAL A 246 -17.53 2.16 21.80
N TYR A 247 -16.37 2.36 22.39
CA TYR A 247 -15.57 3.56 22.18
C TYR A 247 -15.16 3.72 20.71
N ALA A 248 -14.59 2.69 20.10
CA ALA A 248 -14.20 2.70 18.71
C ALA A 248 -15.39 2.96 17.77
N LEU A 249 -16.55 2.39 18.06
CA LEU A 249 -17.79 2.60 17.32
C LEU A 249 -18.27 4.05 17.45
N LYS A 250 -18.23 4.66 18.62
CA LYS A 250 -18.54 6.08 18.82
C LYS A 250 -17.59 6.98 18.02
N GLN A 251 -16.31 6.67 17.95
CA GLN A 251 -15.37 7.40 17.10
C GLN A 251 -15.70 7.24 15.60
N PHE A 252 -16.12 6.04 15.18
CA PHE A 252 -16.63 5.79 13.83
C PHE A 252 -17.86 6.66 13.54
N GLN A 253 -18.86 6.63 14.41
CA GLN A 253 -20.10 7.40 14.28
C GLN A 253 -19.80 8.90 14.19
N LYS A 254 -18.97 9.44 15.08
CA LYS A 254 -18.54 10.84 15.09
C LYS A 254 -17.86 11.23 13.79
N LYS A 255 -16.91 10.41 13.32
CA LYS A 255 -16.14 10.69 12.09
C LYS A 255 -17.02 10.77 10.84
N TYR A 256 -18.11 10.02 10.81
CA TYR A 256 -18.99 9.94 9.64
C TYR A 256 -20.33 10.67 9.81
N GLY A 257 -20.47 11.52 10.83
CA GLY A 257 -21.65 12.34 11.04
C GLY A 257 -22.93 11.56 11.39
N LEU A 258 -22.74 10.40 12.06
CA LEU A 258 -23.85 9.59 12.55
C LEU A 258 -24.18 9.94 14.00
N GLU A 259 -25.33 9.51 14.49
CA GLU A 259 -25.68 9.57 15.90
C GLU A 259 -24.64 8.80 16.73
N VAL A 260 -24.06 9.44 17.77
CA VAL A 260 -22.95 8.91 18.55
C VAL A 260 -23.47 8.17 19.78
N ASP A 261 -24.26 7.13 19.55
CA ASP A 261 -24.91 6.32 20.59
C ASP A 261 -24.09 5.08 21.01
N GLY A 262 -23.11 4.67 20.20
CA GLY A 262 -22.32 3.45 20.42
C GLY A 262 -23.09 2.17 20.09
N ILE A 263 -24.19 2.28 19.33
CA ILE A 263 -24.97 1.15 18.82
C ILE A 263 -24.70 0.99 17.33
N TYR A 264 -24.27 -0.19 16.91
CA TYR A 264 -24.11 -0.51 15.49
C TYR A 264 -25.47 -0.88 14.90
N GLY A 265 -26.29 0.12 14.64
CA GLY A 265 -27.60 0.00 14.02
C GLY A 265 -27.53 0.15 12.49
N GLU A 266 -28.69 0.25 11.83
CA GLU A 266 -28.84 0.32 10.37
C GLU A 266 -28.05 1.48 9.73
N LYS A 267 -28.07 2.67 10.32
CA LYS A 267 -27.32 3.84 9.80
C LYS A 267 -25.81 3.56 9.81
N SER A 268 -25.28 2.99 10.91
CA SER A 268 -23.88 2.59 11.04
C SER A 268 -23.52 1.47 10.07
N HIS A 269 -24.41 0.48 9.91
CA HIS A 269 -24.26 -0.63 8.95
C HIS A 269 -24.19 -0.13 7.51
N LYS A 270 -25.16 0.72 7.10
CA LYS A 270 -25.16 1.32 5.74
C LYS A 270 -23.87 2.07 5.45
N LYS A 271 -23.37 2.84 6.43
CA LYS A 271 -22.10 3.57 6.28
C LYS A 271 -20.91 2.61 6.21
N MET A 272 -20.86 1.60 7.06
CA MET A 272 -19.82 0.57 7.03
C MET A 272 -19.78 -0.16 5.70
N LYS A 273 -20.96 -0.54 5.18
CA LYS A 273 -21.10 -1.18 3.87
C LYS A 273 -20.62 -0.28 2.74
N ALA A 274 -20.90 1.01 2.76
CA ALA A 274 -20.41 1.96 1.76
C ALA A 274 -18.88 2.16 1.79
N LEU A 275 -18.22 1.85 2.92
CA LEU A 275 -16.77 1.98 3.08
C LEU A 275 -16.00 0.69 2.78
N LEU A 276 -16.62 -0.47 2.97
CA LEU A 276 -15.99 -1.79 2.91
C LEU A 276 -16.57 -2.72 1.85
N GLY A 277 -17.75 -2.38 1.31
CA GLY A 277 -18.52 -3.17 0.34
C GLY A 277 -18.09 -3.08 -1.11
#